data_807c84929c186b168cca80e0cdba1004
#
_entry.id   807c84929c186b168cca80e0cdba1004
#
_cell.length_a   1.000
_cell.length_b   1.000
_cell.length_c   1.000
_cell.angle_alpha   90.00
_cell.angle_beta   90.00
_cell.angle_gamma   90.00
#
_symmetry.space_group_name_H-M   'P 1'
#
loop_
_entity.id
_entity.type
_entity.pdbx_description
1 polymer ?
#
loop_
_entity_poly.entity_id
_entity_poly.type
_entity_poly.pdbx_seq_one_letter_code
_entity_poly.pdbx_strand_id
1 'polypeptide(L)'
;AVNTAGYNIHAPLLEARPDVVSACHTHTAYGTPWSANVEPFRALSQESTAFVFDQALFDDEEVEVLSVEGGKRIAAAMGDAKFCILRNHGSLTVGRTVEEAIGWFVMAERVAEVHVKAPNGKAISDEAAAVAAATMSTDLTGWRVFQWLRRSVLDG
;
A
#
# COMPACT_ATOMS: atom_id res chain seq x y z
N ALA A 1 -26.00 -3.80 1.00
CA ALA A 1 -25.32 -4.33 2.20
C ALA A 1 -23.84 -3.94 2.16
N VAL A 2 -23.27 -3.57 3.28
CA VAL A 2 -21.84 -3.26 3.41
C VAL A 2 -21.10 -4.59 3.55
N ASN A 3 -19.95 -4.74 2.86
CA ASN A 3 -19.05 -5.87 3.08
C ASN A 3 -18.46 -5.77 4.50
N THR A 4 -18.76 -6.72 5.35
CA THR A 4 -18.37 -6.68 6.77
C THR A 4 -16.86 -6.74 6.96
N ALA A 5 -16.15 -7.60 6.20
CA ALA A 5 -14.69 -7.69 6.30
C ALA A 5 -14.03 -6.38 5.84
N GLY A 6 -14.49 -5.79 4.73
CA GLY A 6 -14.03 -4.48 4.28
C GLY A 6 -14.29 -3.39 5.33
N TYR A 7 -15.49 -3.35 5.93
CA TYR A 7 -15.80 -2.40 6.99
C TYR A 7 -14.85 -2.56 8.19
N ASN A 8 -14.60 -3.80 8.63
CA ASN A 8 -13.73 -4.09 9.76
C ASN A 8 -12.27 -3.65 9.53
N ILE A 9 -11.78 -3.63 8.29
CA ILE A 9 -10.46 -3.10 7.95
C ILE A 9 -10.48 -1.57 7.91
N HIS A 10 -11.41 -1.00 7.13
CA HIS A 10 -11.38 0.42 6.79
C HIS A 10 -11.82 1.34 7.93
N ALA A 11 -12.90 1.00 8.66
CA ALA A 11 -13.45 1.89 9.68
C ALA A 11 -12.48 2.13 10.85
N PRO A 12 -11.90 1.08 11.52
CA PRO A 12 -10.94 1.31 12.60
C PRO A 12 -9.68 2.05 12.14
N LEU A 13 -9.23 1.82 10.89
CA LEU A 13 -8.08 2.50 10.34
C LEU A 13 -8.35 4.01 10.17
N LEU A 14 -9.46 4.38 9.57
CA LEU A 14 -9.83 5.78 9.37
C LEU A 14 -10.13 6.50 10.70
N GLU A 15 -10.67 5.79 11.70
CA GLU A 15 -10.82 6.31 13.06
C GLU A 15 -9.48 6.59 13.75
N ALA A 16 -8.49 5.71 13.54
CA ALA A 16 -7.16 5.84 14.13
C ALA A 16 -6.27 6.89 13.41
N ARG A 17 -6.60 7.23 12.16
CA ARG A 17 -5.79 8.08 11.26
C ARG A 17 -6.59 9.32 10.83
N PRO A 18 -6.76 10.33 11.70
CA PRO A 18 -7.50 11.56 11.36
C PRO A 18 -6.80 12.43 10.31
N ASP A 19 -5.54 12.13 9.99
CA ASP A 19 -4.75 12.77 8.96
C ASP A 19 -5.08 12.28 7.53
N VAL A 20 -5.78 11.15 7.40
CA VAL A 20 -6.19 10.57 6.10
C VAL A 20 -7.71 10.53 5.96
N VAL A 21 -8.19 10.53 4.72
CA VAL A 21 -9.63 10.58 4.38
C VAL A 21 -10.08 9.30 3.70
N SER A 22 -9.15 8.57 3.09
CA SER A 22 -9.46 7.39 2.29
C SER A 22 -8.45 6.28 2.50
N ALA A 23 -8.92 5.05 2.39
CA ALA A 23 -8.10 3.85 2.33
C ALA A 23 -8.50 3.00 1.12
N CYS A 24 -7.53 2.36 0.49
CA CYS A 24 -7.74 1.46 -0.64
C CYS A 24 -7.14 0.08 -0.33
N HIS A 25 -7.96 -0.94 -0.45
CA HIS A 25 -7.57 -2.34 -0.27
C HIS A 25 -8.29 -3.23 -1.28
N THR A 26 -7.55 -4.10 -1.93
CA THR A 26 -8.09 -5.19 -2.75
C THR A 26 -7.05 -6.30 -2.95
N HIS A 27 -7.49 -7.46 -3.41
CA HIS A 27 -6.62 -8.57 -3.79
C HIS A 27 -6.21 -8.42 -5.25
N THR A 28 -4.91 -8.48 -5.52
CA THR A 28 -4.35 -8.17 -6.83
C THR A 28 -3.39 -9.23 -7.32
N ALA A 29 -3.02 -9.14 -8.61
CA ALA A 29 -2.18 -10.13 -9.29
C ALA A 29 -0.75 -10.23 -8.70
N TYR A 30 -0.24 -9.15 -8.12
CA TYR A 30 1.13 -9.12 -7.58
C TYR A 30 1.19 -8.76 -6.09
N GLY A 31 0.34 -7.84 -5.61
CA GLY A 31 0.29 -7.47 -4.20
C GLY A 31 -0.10 -8.64 -3.31
N THR A 32 -1.08 -9.46 -3.72
CA THR A 32 -1.47 -10.66 -2.97
C THR A 32 -0.36 -11.71 -2.94
N PRO A 33 0.26 -12.15 -4.07
CA PRO A 33 1.41 -13.04 -4.01
C PRO A 33 2.58 -12.49 -3.20
N TRP A 34 2.89 -11.19 -3.31
CA TRP A 34 3.96 -10.59 -2.54
C TRP A 34 3.69 -10.65 -1.03
N SER A 35 2.46 -10.42 -0.61
CA SER A 35 2.07 -10.45 0.81
C SER A 35 2.33 -11.82 1.49
N ALA A 36 2.39 -12.89 0.70
CA ALA A 36 2.72 -14.23 1.19
C ALA A 36 4.20 -14.42 1.56
N ASN A 37 5.10 -13.55 1.09
CA ASN A 37 6.50 -13.57 1.50
C ASN A 37 6.71 -12.97 2.90
N VAL A 38 5.75 -12.20 3.40
CA VAL A 38 5.82 -11.52 4.71
C VAL A 38 7.07 -10.63 4.81
N GLU A 39 7.37 -9.92 3.72
CA GLU A 39 8.55 -9.07 3.60
C GLU A 39 8.17 -7.67 3.13
N PRO A 40 8.82 -6.61 3.64
CA PRO A 40 8.64 -5.25 3.12
C PRO A 40 9.20 -5.11 1.70
N PHE A 41 8.76 -4.08 0.99
CA PHE A 41 9.38 -3.71 -0.28
C PHE A 41 10.82 -3.25 -0.09
N ARG A 42 11.69 -3.70 -1.00
CA ARG A 42 13.07 -3.27 -1.13
C ARG A 42 13.21 -2.23 -2.23
N ALA A 43 14.27 -1.44 -2.24
CA ALA A 43 14.52 -0.42 -3.26
C ALA A 43 14.98 -1.07 -4.60
N LEU A 44 14.12 -1.85 -5.25
CA LEU A 44 14.41 -2.58 -6.50
C LEU A 44 14.08 -1.76 -7.75
N SER A 45 13.29 -0.72 -7.64
CA SER A 45 12.91 0.17 -8.75
C SER A 45 12.79 1.61 -8.25
N GLN A 46 12.71 2.57 -9.17
CA GLN A 46 12.46 3.96 -8.79
C GLN A 46 11.16 4.10 -8.02
N GLU A 47 10.08 3.45 -8.47
CA GLU A 47 8.78 3.52 -7.80
C GLU A 47 8.81 2.93 -6.39
N SER A 48 9.64 1.91 -6.14
CA SER A 48 9.73 1.31 -4.79
C SER A 48 10.27 2.30 -3.75
N THR A 49 11.03 3.31 -4.16
CA THR A 49 11.53 4.33 -3.23
C THR A 49 10.43 5.20 -2.62
N ALA A 50 9.22 5.20 -3.22
CA ALA A 50 8.06 5.84 -2.61
C ALA A 50 7.60 5.15 -1.32
N PHE A 51 7.95 3.89 -1.11
CA PHE A 51 7.45 3.06 0.00
C PHE A 51 8.52 2.62 0.99
N VAL A 52 9.77 2.42 0.57
CA VAL A 52 10.80 1.77 1.40
C VAL A 52 11.03 2.41 2.77
N PHE A 53 10.71 3.70 2.92
CA PHE A 53 10.78 4.43 4.20
C PHE A 53 9.40 4.76 4.79
N ASP A 54 8.31 4.29 4.16
CA ASP A 54 6.95 4.67 4.51
C ASP A 54 5.99 3.49 4.22
N GLN A 55 6.32 2.36 4.83
CA GLN A 55 5.58 1.11 4.72
C GLN A 55 5.54 0.37 6.05
N ALA A 56 4.52 -0.45 6.22
CA ALA A 56 4.32 -1.33 7.35
C ALA A 56 4.04 -2.76 6.91
N LEU A 57 4.24 -3.70 7.81
CA LEU A 57 3.92 -5.10 7.65
C LEU A 57 3.00 -5.53 8.80
N PHE A 58 1.81 -6.01 8.47
CA PHE A 58 0.91 -6.66 9.39
C PHE A 58 1.13 -8.18 9.30
N ASP A 59 1.97 -8.69 10.20
CA ASP A 59 2.32 -10.12 10.31
C ASP A 59 1.42 -10.81 11.35
N ASP A 60 0.13 -10.93 11.02
CA ASP A 60 -0.88 -11.64 11.81
C ASP A 60 -1.51 -12.75 10.97
N GLU A 61 -1.91 -13.86 11.59
CA GLU A 61 -2.52 -15.00 10.90
C GLU A 61 -4.04 -14.86 10.73
N GLU A 62 -4.65 -13.74 11.13
CA GLU A 62 -6.05 -13.42 10.83
C GLU A 62 -6.19 -12.96 9.37
N VAL A 63 -6.28 -13.94 8.47
CA VAL A 63 -6.36 -13.69 7.02
C VAL A 63 -7.71 -13.06 6.63
N GLU A 64 -8.80 -13.43 7.29
CA GLU A 64 -10.12 -12.82 7.13
C GLU A 64 -10.46 -11.95 8.35
N VAL A 65 -10.52 -10.63 8.16
CA VAL A 65 -10.75 -9.68 9.26
C VAL A 65 -12.23 -9.67 9.65
N LEU A 66 -12.60 -10.59 10.53
CA LEU A 66 -13.99 -10.81 10.95
C LEU A 66 -14.44 -9.90 12.09
N SER A 67 -13.55 -9.13 12.70
CA SER A 67 -13.83 -8.29 13.86
C SER A 67 -13.21 -6.90 13.74
N VAL A 68 -13.83 -5.93 14.42
CA VAL A 68 -13.29 -4.57 14.59
C VAL A 68 -11.92 -4.60 15.27
N GLU A 69 -11.69 -5.54 16.18
CA GLU A 69 -10.40 -5.69 16.87
C GLU A 69 -9.27 -6.11 15.90
N GLY A 70 -9.56 -6.94 14.89
CA GLY A 70 -8.63 -7.23 13.80
C GLY A 70 -8.23 -5.97 13.04
N GLY A 71 -9.21 -5.13 12.69
CA GLY A 71 -8.96 -3.85 12.05
C GLY A 71 -8.15 -2.86 12.90
N LYS A 72 -8.38 -2.83 14.22
CA LYS A 72 -7.57 -2.00 15.14
C LYS A 72 -6.11 -2.48 15.19
N ARG A 73 -5.86 -3.80 15.12
CA ARG A 73 -4.50 -4.34 15.04
C ARG A 73 -3.82 -3.96 13.72
N ILE A 74 -4.55 -3.99 12.60
CA ILE A 74 -4.04 -3.50 11.30
C ILE A 74 -3.69 -2.02 11.41
N ALA A 75 -4.58 -1.18 11.95
CA ALA A 75 -4.34 0.24 12.13
C ALA A 75 -3.10 0.50 13.02
N ALA A 76 -2.96 -0.25 14.11
CA ALA A 76 -1.80 -0.15 15.00
C ALA A 76 -0.49 -0.57 14.30
N ALA A 77 -0.51 -1.63 13.50
CA ALA A 77 0.65 -2.08 12.75
C ALA A 77 1.03 -1.09 11.63
N MET A 78 0.04 -0.51 10.97
CA MET A 78 0.27 0.49 9.91
C MET A 78 0.88 1.78 10.47
N GLY A 79 0.48 2.19 11.69
CA GLY A 79 0.97 3.44 12.29
C GLY A 79 0.77 4.62 11.35
N ASP A 80 1.80 5.43 11.15
CA ASP A 80 1.77 6.61 10.27
C ASP A 80 2.08 6.30 8.80
N ALA A 81 2.40 5.04 8.47
CA ALA A 81 2.75 4.65 7.10
C ALA A 81 1.57 4.82 6.13
N LYS A 82 1.88 5.11 4.86
CA LYS A 82 0.87 5.20 3.80
C LYS A 82 0.54 3.87 3.14
N PHE A 83 1.36 2.85 3.35
CA PHE A 83 1.24 1.53 2.75
C PHE A 83 1.45 0.44 3.80
N CYS A 84 0.62 -0.60 3.76
CA CYS A 84 0.75 -1.75 4.62
C CYS A 84 0.58 -3.05 3.82
N ILE A 85 1.49 -3.98 4.04
CA ILE A 85 1.38 -5.36 3.54
C ILE A 85 0.64 -6.17 4.61
N LEU A 86 -0.48 -6.78 4.23
CA LEU A 86 -1.25 -7.68 5.08
C LEU A 86 -0.86 -9.12 4.75
N ARG A 87 -0.22 -9.82 5.69
CA ARG A 87 0.27 -11.20 5.52
C ARG A 87 -0.78 -12.11 4.86
N ASN A 88 -0.40 -12.80 3.78
CA ASN A 88 -1.23 -13.76 3.03
C ASN A 88 -2.60 -13.20 2.56
N HIS A 89 -2.76 -11.88 2.50
CA HIS A 89 -4.04 -11.24 2.21
C HIS A 89 -3.91 -10.25 1.04
N GLY A 90 -3.00 -9.31 1.13
CA GLY A 90 -2.81 -8.29 0.08
C GLY A 90 -2.20 -7.01 0.61
N SER A 91 -2.58 -5.90 -0.02
CA SER A 91 -2.03 -4.57 0.26
C SER A 91 -3.12 -3.58 0.66
N LEU A 92 -2.75 -2.61 1.49
CA LEU A 92 -3.60 -1.54 1.98
C LEU A 92 -2.85 -0.22 1.87
N THR A 93 -3.48 0.80 1.29
CA THR A 93 -2.94 2.16 1.23
C THR A 93 -3.91 3.16 1.81
N VAL A 94 -3.38 4.29 2.25
CA VAL A 94 -4.17 5.44 2.72
C VAL A 94 -3.77 6.71 1.98
N GLY A 95 -4.64 7.71 2.01
CA GLY A 95 -4.39 9.01 1.41
C GLY A 95 -5.26 10.10 2.00
N ARG A 96 -4.83 11.35 1.84
CA ARG A 96 -5.59 12.55 2.23
C ARG A 96 -6.73 12.85 1.26
N THR A 97 -6.73 12.17 0.11
CA THR A 97 -7.81 12.15 -0.87
C THR A 97 -8.03 10.73 -1.38
N VAL A 98 -9.17 10.48 -2.00
CA VAL A 98 -9.47 9.20 -2.66
C VAL A 98 -8.47 8.92 -3.79
N GLU A 99 -8.15 9.95 -4.55
CA GLU A 99 -7.20 9.88 -5.67
C GLU A 99 -5.80 9.48 -5.19
N GLU A 100 -5.36 10.05 -4.07
CA GLU A 100 -4.06 9.72 -3.49
C GLU A 100 -4.00 8.26 -3.02
N ALA A 101 -4.99 7.80 -2.25
CA ALA A 101 -5.04 6.42 -1.76
C ALA A 101 -5.02 5.40 -2.91
N ILE A 102 -5.82 5.64 -3.96
CA ILE A 102 -5.86 4.77 -5.15
C ILE A 102 -4.55 4.86 -5.93
N GLY A 103 -3.99 6.05 -6.10
CA GLY A 103 -2.72 6.25 -6.82
C GLY A 103 -1.56 5.51 -6.15
N TRP A 104 -1.46 5.57 -4.82
CA TRP A 104 -0.50 4.77 -4.05
C TRP A 104 -0.74 3.27 -4.22
N PHE A 105 -2.01 2.84 -4.24
CA PHE A 105 -2.34 1.44 -4.43
C PHE A 105 -1.89 0.91 -5.79
N VAL A 106 -2.15 1.64 -6.86
CA VAL A 106 -1.71 1.28 -8.23
C VAL A 106 -0.18 1.25 -8.32
N MET A 107 0.51 2.20 -7.69
CA MET A 107 1.97 2.20 -7.65
C MET A 107 2.51 1.02 -6.84
N ALA A 108 1.92 0.71 -5.69
CA ALA A 108 2.32 -0.44 -4.88
C ALA A 108 2.16 -1.76 -5.64
N GLU A 109 1.10 -1.92 -6.44
CA GLU A 109 0.91 -3.10 -7.29
C GLU A 109 2.03 -3.25 -8.33
N ARG A 110 2.48 -2.16 -8.95
CA ARG A 110 3.62 -2.17 -9.88
C ARG A 110 4.93 -2.52 -9.17
N VAL A 111 5.12 -2.02 -7.96
CA VAL A 111 6.28 -2.36 -7.12
C VAL A 111 6.25 -3.84 -6.73
N ALA A 112 5.09 -4.36 -6.35
CA ALA A 112 4.91 -5.79 -6.07
C ALA A 112 5.22 -6.65 -7.29
N GLU A 113 4.81 -6.23 -8.50
CA GLU A 113 5.16 -6.90 -9.76
C GLU A 113 6.68 -7.04 -9.94
N VAL A 114 7.43 -5.96 -9.69
CA VAL A 114 8.90 -6.00 -9.76
C VAL A 114 9.47 -7.01 -8.77
N HIS A 115 8.98 -7.03 -7.54
CA HIS A 115 9.45 -7.95 -6.49
C HIS A 115 9.14 -9.41 -6.81
N VAL A 116 7.95 -9.70 -7.32
CA VAL A 116 7.54 -11.05 -7.74
C VAL A 116 8.37 -11.54 -8.93
N LYS A 117 8.62 -10.66 -9.92
CA LYS A 117 9.35 -11.01 -11.14
C LYS A 117 10.87 -10.98 -10.98
N ALA A 118 11.40 -10.22 -10.02
CA ALA A 118 12.83 -10.09 -9.73
C ALA A 118 13.15 -10.39 -8.26
N PRO A 119 12.87 -11.60 -7.74
CA PRO A 119 13.02 -11.92 -6.32
C PRO A 119 14.47 -11.77 -5.84
N ASN A 120 15.44 -12.01 -6.73
CA ASN A 120 16.86 -11.85 -6.44
C ASN A 120 17.43 -10.49 -6.92
N GLY A 121 16.56 -9.52 -7.20
CA GLY A 121 16.96 -8.18 -7.61
C GLY A 121 17.89 -7.51 -6.61
N LYS A 122 18.92 -6.82 -7.10
CA LYS A 122 19.85 -6.06 -6.27
C LYS A 122 19.26 -4.69 -5.97
N ALA A 123 19.01 -4.41 -4.69
CA ALA A 123 18.55 -3.10 -4.24
C ALA A 123 19.63 -2.02 -4.46
N ILE A 124 19.17 -0.79 -4.70
CA ILE A 124 20.04 0.40 -4.61
C ILE A 124 20.35 0.70 -3.15
N SER A 125 21.38 1.51 -2.90
CA SER A 125 21.75 1.89 -1.52
C SER A 125 20.66 2.74 -0.87
N ASP A 126 20.64 2.76 0.46
CA ASP A 126 19.68 3.57 1.22
C ASP A 126 19.84 5.06 0.94
N GLU A 127 21.08 5.54 0.70
CA GLU A 127 21.35 6.94 0.36
C GLU A 127 20.72 7.29 -1.00
N ALA A 128 20.90 6.42 -2.01
CA ALA A 128 20.30 6.65 -3.34
C ALA A 128 18.76 6.53 -3.28
N ALA A 129 18.24 5.60 -2.50
CA ALA A 129 16.81 5.45 -2.28
C ALA A 129 16.21 6.68 -1.59
N ALA A 130 16.88 7.27 -0.59
CA ALA A 130 16.43 8.46 0.11
C ALA A 130 16.38 9.69 -0.83
N VAL A 131 17.37 9.86 -1.71
CA VAL A 131 17.37 10.93 -2.72
C VAL A 131 16.17 10.76 -3.66
N ALA A 132 15.89 9.56 -4.14
CA ALA A 132 14.76 9.31 -5.02
C ALA A 132 13.40 9.47 -4.28
N ALA A 133 13.31 9.00 -3.03
CA ALA A 133 12.12 9.11 -2.21
C ALA A 133 11.67 10.56 -2.00
N ALA A 134 12.60 11.51 -1.92
CA ALA A 134 12.29 12.93 -1.76
C ALA A 134 11.37 13.49 -2.87
N THR A 135 11.38 12.88 -4.06
CA THR A 135 10.50 13.24 -5.18
C THR A 135 9.40 12.24 -5.46
N MET A 136 9.65 10.94 -5.17
CA MET A 136 8.71 9.85 -5.46
C MET A 136 7.66 9.67 -4.36
N SER A 137 7.94 10.10 -3.12
CA SER A 137 7.05 9.91 -1.95
C SER A 137 6.23 11.16 -1.60
N THR A 138 5.90 12.00 -2.59
CA THR A 138 5.08 13.20 -2.37
C THR A 138 3.59 12.92 -2.61
N ASP A 139 2.70 13.59 -1.88
CA ASP A 139 1.24 13.48 -2.05
C ASP A 139 0.82 13.69 -3.52
N LEU A 140 1.51 14.61 -4.21
CA LEU A 140 1.28 14.87 -5.63
C LEU A 140 1.61 13.66 -6.53
N THR A 141 2.51 12.79 -6.13
CA THR A 141 2.86 11.58 -6.90
C THR A 141 1.68 10.60 -6.92
N GLY A 142 1.09 10.30 -5.76
CA GLY A 142 -0.11 9.47 -5.69
C GLY A 142 -1.26 10.04 -6.53
N TRP A 143 -1.54 11.34 -6.38
CA TRP A 143 -2.55 12.02 -7.18
C TRP A 143 -2.29 11.93 -8.69
N ARG A 144 -1.05 12.11 -9.16
CA ARG A 144 -0.68 12.01 -10.58
C ARG A 144 -0.88 10.60 -11.14
N VAL A 145 -0.53 9.57 -10.38
CA VAL A 145 -0.76 8.17 -10.78
C VAL A 145 -2.25 7.90 -10.96
N PHE A 146 -3.09 8.40 -10.05
CA PHE A 146 -4.54 8.31 -10.20
C PHE A 146 -5.05 9.04 -11.45
N GLN A 147 -4.57 10.25 -11.74
CA GLN A 147 -4.99 10.99 -12.94
C GLN A 147 -4.62 10.24 -14.23
N TRP A 148 -3.46 9.60 -14.25
CA TRP A 148 -3.06 8.75 -15.37
C TRP A 148 -4.01 7.54 -15.50
N LEU A 149 -4.29 6.81 -14.42
CA LEU A 149 -5.24 5.70 -14.40
C LEU A 149 -6.62 6.14 -14.88
N ARG A 150 -7.13 7.24 -14.34
CA ARG A 150 -8.44 7.80 -14.71
C ARG A 150 -8.53 8.05 -16.21
N ARG A 151 -7.53 8.66 -16.80
CA ARG A 151 -7.50 8.89 -18.26
C ARG A 151 -7.48 7.59 -19.04
N SER A 152 -6.67 6.62 -18.66
CA SER A 152 -6.60 5.33 -19.35
C SER A 152 -7.91 4.53 -19.30
N VAL A 153 -8.76 4.77 -18.31
CA VAL A 153 -10.07 4.10 -18.16
C VAL A 153 -11.19 4.87 -18.87
N LEU A 154 -11.16 6.21 -18.85
CA LEU A 154 -12.24 7.04 -19.39
C LEU A 154 -12.03 7.42 -20.85
N ASP A 155 -10.80 7.55 -21.30
CA ASP A 155 -10.44 8.01 -22.65
C ASP A 155 -10.03 6.84 -23.59
N GLY A 156 -9.91 5.62 -23.05
CA GLY A 156 -9.64 4.37 -23.80
C GLY A 156 -10.92 3.70 -24.19
#